data_985e5398b0a81f0268f93f37f5c69c4f
#
_entry.id   985e5398b0a81f0268f93f37f5c69c4f
#
_cell.length_a   1.000
_cell.length_b   1.000
_cell.length_c   1.000
_cell.angle_alpha   90.00
_cell.angle_beta   90.00
_cell.angle_gamma   90.00
#
_symmetry.space_group_name_H-M   'P 1'
#
loop_
_entity.id
_entity.type
_entity.pdbx_description
1 polymer ?
#
loop_
_entity_poly.entity_id
_entity_poly.type
_entity_poly.pdbx_seq_one_letter_code
_entity_poly.pdbx_strand_id
1 'polypeptide(L)'
;MKFKSREQARKQYWNLGSFWSFILGALMLGGGSVNWAQETNFGLGEWRVTPRISVGATYSDNIKLMPDGQTEDDLVLQVDPGISVRKRGGRLDLRLDYTAQGLLYTNNGDANKINNQLQAFGTAEIFQKNFFLDAYGSISQVPINSSSRTDTGNLGATGGIPSSLSFFNNFDLGLPGAAELFNPIGIFSNIALTDNQTTAYRFGVSPYWQQDVGGWVKVLLRYRYDDIFYDEQNGIDNQQEGQQVNDNSDSQINTINFNLASGRQFSTLKWNIGYFYQQQKQDNLTNNNTGDNGDDRQENLTGELTYRLSNHWSLLAEAGYEDNQVADFENSRNGGYWGLGAIWSPSRFMELKGLYGSDVNEIALRWNPSLRTHLQISRRDQSVGVDPGVHWEGSFGHRTANTTWSARYTDEVTNEQQLLGRSVLGSGGDGQSQSPDEQNQPVVSEGPFGLTNQNFRRKRFDGSITYRHGPTGLSVSAFNENRENQDAVSQENTYGAGALWTWRFAPRTASFIGTGWEHDDLGENQSDENQQNDYWVSVIGLARVFTPDFGGLVSYRLYQNNSNSTEQEFRENRLNIRFNMKF
;
A
#
# COMPACT_ATOMS: atom_id res chain seq x y z
N MET A 1 32.36 9.91 -20.33
CA MET A 1 32.20 8.46 -20.12
C MET A 1 30.76 8.14 -20.48
N LYS A 2 30.51 7.39 -21.57
CA LYS A 2 29.14 7.05 -22.00
C LYS A 2 28.55 6.05 -21.01
N PHE A 3 27.48 6.41 -20.34
CA PHE A 3 26.67 5.47 -19.60
C PHE A 3 26.18 4.40 -20.58
N LYS A 4 26.50 3.13 -20.29
CA LYS A 4 25.84 1.99 -20.94
C LYS A 4 24.35 2.12 -20.71
N SER A 5 23.54 1.91 -21.76
CA SER A 5 22.10 2.00 -21.65
C SER A 5 21.62 1.13 -20.48
N ARG A 6 20.61 1.60 -19.73
CA ARG A 6 20.00 0.88 -18.61
C ARG A 6 19.58 -0.55 -18.99
N GLU A 7 19.23 -0.75 -20.23
CA GLU A 7 18.90 -2.06 -20.82
C GLU A 7 20.05 -3.10 -20.72
N GLN A 8 21.30 -2.67 -20.90
CA GLN A 8 22.46 -3.56 -20.70
C GLN A 8 22.74 -3.82 -19.20
N ALA A 9 22.42 -2.88 -18.33
CA ALA A 9 22.51 -3.08 -16.89
C ALA A 9 21.40 -4.03 -16.38
N ARG A 10 20.16 -3.91 -16.87
CA ARG A 10 19.05 -4.83 -16.54
C ARG A 10 19.40 -6.30 -16.88
N LYS A 11 19.93 -6.56 -18.05
CA LYS A 11 20.32 -7.93 -18.48
C LYS A 11 21.50 -8.52 -17.68
N GLN A 12 22.30 -7.71 -17.00
CA GLN A 12 23.48 -8.15 -16.28
C GLN A 12 23.22 -8.46 -14.80
N TYR A 13 22.14 -7.96 -14.20
CA TYR A 13 21.87 -8.12 -12.77
C TYR A 13 20.95 -9.31 -12.40
N TRP A 14 20.19 -9.87 -13.34
CA TRP A 14 19.24 -10.92 -13.01
C TRP A 14 19.39 -12.17 -13.88
N ASN A 15 20.54 -12.80 -13.80
CA ASN A 15 20.66 -14.18 -14.24
C ASN A 15 20.08 -15.08 -13.13
N LEU A 16 18.73 -15.22 -13.13
CA LEU A 16 17.97 -16.02 -12.16
C LEU A 16 18.50 -17.44 -11.98
N GLY A 17 19.18 -17.98 -13.01
CA GLY A 17 19.82 -19.30 -12.94
C GLY A 17 20.90 -19.40 -11.87
N SER A 18 21.66 -18.33 -11.58
CA SER A 18 22.70 -18.32 -10.56
C SER A 18 22.14 -18.19 -9.15
N PHE A 19 21.02 -17.51 -8.97
CA PHE A 19 20.34 -17.35 -7.67
C PHE A 19 19.67 -18.66 -7.22
N TRP A 20 19.04 -19.37 -8.15
CA TRP A 20 18.48 -20.71 -7.90
C TRP A 20 19.56 -21.73 -7.60
N SER A 21 20.71 -21.66 -8.25
CA SER A 21 21.86 -22.52 -7.96
C SER A 21 22.39 -22.30 -6.55
N PHE A 22 22.31 -21.07 -6.02
CA PHE A 22 22.74 -20.75 -4.65
C PHE A 22 21.75 -21.27 -3.61
N ILE A 23 20.44 -21.15 -3.85
CA ILE A 23 19.38 -21.65 -2.95
C ILE A 23 19.31 -23.19 -2.99
N LEU A 24 19.34 -23.80 -4.19
CA LEU A 24 19.41 -25.27 -4.32
C LEU A 24 20.73 -25.82 -3.77
N GLY A 25 21.84 -25.13 -3.95
CA GLY A 25 23.14 -25.50 -3.39
C GLY A 25 23.15 -25.46 -1.85
N ALA A 26 22.51 -24.47 -1.25
CA ALA A 26 22.34 -24.38 0.19
C ALA A 26 21.41 -25.48 0.75
N LEU A 27 20.39 -25.89 -0.02
CA LEU A 27 19.49 -26.99 0.31
C LEU A 27 20.15 -28.38 0.13
N MET A 28 21.09 -28.53 -0.83
CA MET A 28 21.74 -29.82 -1.16
C MET A 28 23.02 -30.08 -0.35
N LEU A 29 23.65 -29.06 0.27
CA LEU A 29 24.82 -29.23 1.12
C LEU A 29 24.50 -29.71 2.55
N GLY A 30 23.22 -29.89 2.89
CA GLY A 30 22.74 -30.36 4.20
C GLY A 30 22.39 -31.86 4.26
N GLY A 31 23.02 -32.74 3.50
CA GLY A 31 22.83 -34.20 3.54
C GLY A 31 23.28 -34.92 4.81
N GLY A 32 23.26 -34.25 5.94
CA GLY A 32 23.30 -34.84 7.28
C GLY A 32 21.98 -34.52 7.98
N SER A 33 21.49 -35.43 8.80
CA SER A 33 20.28 -35.30 9.62
C SER A 33 20.31 -34.01 10.47
N VAL A 34 19.99 -32.90 9.84
CA VAL A 34 19.87 -31.60 10.50
C VAL A 34 18.42 -31.53 11.04
N ASN A 35 18.30 -31.50 12.35
CA ASN A 35 17.06 -31.13 13.02
C ASN A 35 16.73 -29.68 12.64
N TRP A 36 15.95 -29.47 11.60
CA TRP A 36 15.53 -28.16 11.08
C TRP A 36 14.60 -27.40 12.04
N ALA A 37 14.26 -28.00 13.17
CA ALA A 37 13.42 -27.41 14.22
C ALA A 37 14.21 -26.61 15.28
N GLN A 38 15.52 -26.43 15.15
CA GLN A 38 16.26 -25.52 16.01
C GLN A 38 16.28 -24.14 15.38
N GLU A 39 15.71 -23.16 16.12
CA GLU A 39 16.02 -21.73 15.92
C GLU A 39 17.53 -21.61 15.74
N THR A 40 17.99 -21.38 14.52
CA THR A 40 19.41 -21.17 14.25
C THR A 40 19.79 -19.80 14.81
N ASN A 41 20.16 -19.81 16.08
CA ASN A 41 20.76 -18.66 16.76
C ASN A 41 22.17 -18.47 16.18
N PHE A 42 22.26 -17.79 15.03
CA PHE A 42 23.52 -17.25 14.57
C PHE A 42 23.89 -16.11 15.52
N GLY A 43 24.88 -16.30 16.37
CA GLY A 43 25.36 -15.52 17.52
C GLY A 43 25.57 -13.99 17.39
N LEU A 44 24.81 -13.31 16.55
CA LEU A 44 24.81 -11.86 16.35
C LEU A 44 23.45 -11.21 16.68
N GLY A 45 22.82 -11.65 17.78
CA GLY A 45 21.50 -11.20 18.20
C GLY A 45 20.37 -12.01 17.52
N GLU A 46 19.14 -11.82 17.95
CA GLU A 46 17.99 -12.65 17.61
C GLU A 46 17.57 -12.59 16.13
N TRP A 47 18.32 -13.28 15.26
CA TRP A 47 17.91 -13.54 13.89
C TRP A 47 16.93 -14.72 13.86
N ARG A 48 15.76 -14.50 13.29
CA ARG A 48 14.80 -15.57 13.03
C ARG A 48 14.66 -15.74 11.52
N VAL A 49 15.11 -16.88 11.01
CA VAL A 49 14.95 -17.28 9.62
C VAL A 49 13.98 -18.45 9.57
N THR A 50 12.89 -18.29 8.85
CA THR A 50 11.82 -19.28 8.76
C THR A 50 11.58 -19.61 7.28
N PRO A 51 12.16 -20.70 6.77
CA PRO A 51 11.81 -21.24 5.46
C PRO A 51 10.37 -21.75 5.48
N ARG A 52 9.69 -21.64 4.33
CA ARG A 52 8.32 -22.13 4.18
C ARG A 52 8.12 -22.69 2.78
N ILE A 53 7.16 -23.57 2.64
CA ILE A 53 6.68 -24.06 1.36
C ILE A 53 5.17 -24.17 1.42
N SER A 54 4.52 -23.73 0.35
CA SER A 54 3.09 -23.98 0.13
C SER A 54 2.94 -24.81 -1.14
N VAL A 55 2.04 -25.79 -1.09
CA VAL A 55 1.67 -26.60 -2.23
C VAL A 55 0.16 -26.60 -2.34
N GLY A 56 -0.36 -26.35 -3.52
CA GLY A 56 -1.81 -26.27 -3.75
C GLY A 56 -2.23 -26.71 -5.13
N ALA A 57 -3.54 -26.92 -5.24
CA ALA A 57 -4.23 -27.13 -6.52
C ALA A 57 -5.48 -26.25 -6.54
N THR A 58 -5.66 -25.54 -7.62
CA THR A 58 -6.81 -24.64 -7.81
C THR A 58 -7.47 -24.95 -9.13
N TYR A 59 -8.75 -25.31 -9.10
CA TYR A 59 -9.59 -25.44 -10.29
C TYR A 59 -10.38 -24.14 -10.50
N SER A 60 -10.37 -23.63 -11.72
CA SER A 60 -11.18 -22.51 -12.18
C SER A 60 -11.98 -22.94 -13.41
N ASP A 61 -13.26 -22.59 -13.47
CA ASP A 61 -14.11 -22.82 -14.65
C ASP A 61 -14.00 -21.69 -15.69
N ASN A 62 -13.26 -20.61 -15.36
CA ASN A 62 -13.02 -19.47 -16.25
C ASN A 62 -11.65 -18.83 -15.96
N ILE A 63 -10.57 -19.53 -16.31
CA ILE A 63 -9.20 -19.10 -15.96
C ILE A 63 -8.77 -17.80 -16.65
N LYS A 64 -9.40 -17.45 -17.78
CA LYS A 64 -9.12 -16.23 -18.55
C LYS A 64 -10.07 -15.08 -18.22
N LEU A 65 -11.02 -15.28 -17.31
CA LEU A 65 -12.07 -14.31 -16.96
C LEU A 65 -12.84 -13.81 -18.20
N MET A 66 -13.20 -14.71 -19.11
CA MET A 66 -13.90 -14.40 -20.34
C MET A 66 -15.41 -14.34 -20.12
N PRO A 67 -16.16 -13.64 -21.01
CA PRO A 67 -17.62 -13.65 -21.00
C PRO A 67 -18.22 -15.05 -21.16
N ASP A 68 -19.49 -15.19 -20.77
CA ASP A 68 -20.23 -16.45 -20.92
C ASP A 68 -20.18 -16.97 -22.36
N GLY A 69 -19.90 -18.26 -22.50
CA GLY A 69 -19.74 -18.94 -23.82
C GLY A 69 -18.34 -18.88 -24.41
N GLN A 70 -17.41 -18.15 -23.80
CA GLN A 70 -15.98 -18.13 -24.16
C GLN A 70 -15.09 -18.58 -23.00
N THR A 71 -15.67 -19.12 -21.95
CA THR A 71 -14.98 -19.54 -20.73
C THR A 71 -14.07 -20.74 -21.01
N GLU A 72 -12.89 -20.72 -20.40
CA GLU A 72 -11.95 -21.84 -20.41
C GLU A 72 -11.68 -22.28 -18.97
N ASP A 73 -11.77 -23.57 -18.72
CA ASP A 73 -11.42 -24.15 -17.42
C ASP A 73 -9.96 -24.58 -17.38
N ASP A 74 -9.38 -24.54 -16.19
CA ASP A 74 -8.04 -25.07 -15.94
C ASP A 74 -7.88 -25.56 -14.50
N LEU A 75 -7.00 -26.53 -14.34
CA LEU A 75 -6.47 -26.96 -13.05
C LEU A 75 -5.03 -26.44 -12.91
N VAL A 76 -4.81 -25.54 -11.99
CA VAL A 76 -3.51 -24.94 -11.74
C VAL A 76 -2.86 -25.59 -10.52
N LEU A 77 -1.72 -26.24 -10.73
CA LEU A 77 -0.88 -26.72 -9.63
C LEU A 77 0.07 -25.59 -9.20
N GLN A 78 0.18 -25.39 -7.91
CA GLN A 78 0.95 -24.30 -7.34
C GLN A 78 1.98 -24.81 -6.35
N VAL A 79 3.21 -24.31 -6.46
CA VAL A 79 4.31 -24.59 -5.52
C VAL A 79 5.01 -23.29 -5.19
N ASP A 80 4.93 -22.87 -3.93
CA ASP A 80 5.41 -21.58 -3.47
C ASP A 80 6.46 -21.75 -2.37
N PRO A 81 7.74 -21.97 -2.71
CA PRO A 81 8.83 -21.85 -1.75
C PRO A 81 8.99 -20.40 -1.29
N GLY A 82 9.24 -20.21 -0.02
CA GLY A 82 9.43 -18.86 0.55
C GLY A 82 10.34 -18.85 1.75
N ILE A 83 10.77 -17.67 2.13
CA ILE A 83 11.61 -17.43 3.29
C ILE A 83 11.17 -16.14 4.00
N SER A 84 11.08 -16.21 5.32
CA SER A 84 10.85 -15.06 6.18
C SER A 84 12.09 -14.83 7.04
N VAL A 85 12.63 -13.60 7.00
CA VAL A 85 13.78 -13.21 7.81
C VAL A 85 13.36 -12.06 8.71
N ARG A 86 13.57 -12.22 10.01
CA ARG A 86 13.26 -11.19 11.00
C ARG A 86 14.44 -10.99 11.93
N LYS A 87 14.76 -9.74 12.18
CA LYS A 87 15.75 -9.32 13.15
C LYS A 87 15.13 -8.23 14.01
N ARG A 88 15.10 -8.42 15.31
CA ARG A 88 14.67 -7.40 16.27
C ARG A 88 15.77 -7.12 17.27
N GLY A 89 15.97 -5.85 17.56
CA GLY A 89 16.82 -5.40 18.65
C GLY A 89 18.22 -5.01 18.23
N GLY A 90 18.96 -4.45 19.16
CA GLY A 90 20.25 -3.84 18.92
C GLY A 90 20.10 -2.57 18.07
N ARG A 91 20.89 -2.49 17.00
CA ARG A 91 20.90 -1.35 16.07
C ARG A 91 20.26 -1.66 14.73
N LEU A 92 19.60 -2.81 14.60
CA LEU A 92 18.97 -3.27 13.35
C LEU A 92 17.62 -3.88 13.65
N ASP A 93 16.58 -3.35 13.04
CA ASP A 93 15.25 -3.97 12.89
C ASP A 93 15.05 -4.30 11.42
N LEU A 94 14.85 -5.58 11.09
CA LEU A 94 14.69 -6.06 9.72
C LEU A 94 13.52 -7.03 9.64
N ARG A 95 12.70 -6.85 8.62
CA ARG A 95 11.66 -7.78 8.20
C ARG A 95 11.81 -7.98 6.68
N LEU A 96 11.92 -9.24 6.27
CA LEU A 96 11.94 -9.63 4.87
C LEU A 96 11.06 -10.86 4.71
N ASP A 97 10.14 -10.82 3.76
CA ASP A 97 9.30 -11.94 3.34
C ASP A 97 9.43 -12.07 1.82
N TYR A 98 9.94 -13.22 1.35
CA TYR A 98 10.06 -13.53 -0.06
C TYR A 98 9.33 -14.83 -0.37
N THR A 99 8.66 -14.89 -1.51
CA THR A 99 7.98 -16.08 -2.03
C THR A 99 8.12 -16.13 -3.55
N ALA A 100 8.53 -17.27 -4.07
CA ALA A 100 8.48 -17.56 -5.49
C ALA A 100 7.23 -18.42 -5.75
N GLN A 101 6.23 -17.86 -6.43
CA GLN A 101 4.98 -18.54 -6.76
C GLN A 101 5.13 -19.24 -8.09
N GLY A 102 5.26 -20.55 -8.09
CA GLY A 102 5.29 -21.38 -9.29
C GLY A 102 3.88 -21.81 -9.68
N LEU A 103 3.44 -21.47 -10.88
CA LEU A 103 2.13 -21.80 -11.45
C LEU A 103 2.29 -22.73 -12.66
N LEU A 104 1.65 -23.90 -12.59
CA LEU A 104 1.65 -24.92 -13.62
C LEU A 104 0.21 -25.17 -14.07
N TYR A 105 -0.11 -24.76 -15.29
CA TYR A 105 -1.43 -24.87 -15.89
C TYR A 105 -1.54 -26.18 -16.66
N THR A 106 -2.60 -26.96 -16.43
CA THR A 106 -2.75 -28.26 -17.07
C THR A 106 -3.26 -28.16 -18.51
N ASN A 107 -4.15 -27.21 -18.79
CA ASN A 107 -4.72 -27.00 -20.13
C ASN A 107 -3.98 -25.92 -20.91
N ASN A 108 -3.33 -24.97 -20.21
CA ASN A 108 -2.60 -23.84 -20.78
C ASN A 108 -1.11 -23.90 -20.42
N GLY A 109 -0.42 -25.01 -20.75
CA GLY A 109 0.97 -25.26 -20.34
C GLY A 109 1.98 -24.20 -20.80
N ASP A 110 1.72 -23.51 -21.90
CA ASP A 110 2.58 -22.41 -22.39
C ASP A 110 2.53 -21.18 -21.48
N ALA A 111 1.50 -21.06 -20.62
CA ALA A 111 1.35 -19.99 -19.63
C ALA A 111 2.01 -20.30 -18.29
N ASN A 112 2.74 -21.41 -18.16
CA ASN A 112 3.47 -21.73 -16.95
C ASN A 112 4.44 -20.62 -16.59
N LYS A 113 4.37 -20.13 -15.33
CA LYS A 113 5.17 -18.98 -14.90
C LYS A 113 5.60 -19.07 -13.44
N ILE A 114 6.59 -18.26 -13.09
CA ILE A 114 7.03 -18.04 -11.72
C ILE A 114 6.89 -16.55 -11.43
N ASN A 115 6.02 -16.22 -10.48
CA ASN A 115 5.85 -14.86 -10.00
C ASN A 115 6.70 -14.66 -8.73
N ASN A 116 7.52 -13.62 -8.72
CA ASN A 116 8.29 -13.25 -7.53
C ASN A 116 7.48 -12.28 -6.68
N GLN A 117 7.48 -12.50 -5.37
CA GLN A 117 6.84 -11.64 -4.39
C GLN A 117 7.85 -11.34 -3.29
N LEU A 118 8.12 -10.06 -3.04
CA LEU A 118 9.04 -9.61 -2.00
C LEU A 118 8.40 -8.48 -1.21
N GLN A 119 8.52 -8.57 0.10
CA GLN A 119 8.35 -7.44 1.02
C GLN A 119 9.56 -7.38 1.93
N ALA A 120 10.27 -6.28 1.93
CA ALA A 120 11.42 -6.06 2.79
C ALA A 120 11.37 -4.65 3.38
N PHE A 121 11.63 -4.57 4.68
CA PHE A 121 11.80 -3.31 5.39
C PHE A 121 12.85 -3.48 6.46
N GLY A 122 13.75 -2.52 6.59
CA GLY A 122 14.76 -2.51 7.63
C GLY A 122 15.14 -1.11 8.06
N THR A 123 15.32 -0.92 9.36
CA THR A 123 15.88 0.29 9.96
C THR A 123 17.19 -0.05 10.66
N ALA A 124 18.26 0.63 10.28
CA ALA A 124 19.57 0.52 10.91
C ALA A 124 19.95 1.81 11.64
N GLU A 125 20.32 1.70 12.90
CA GLU A 125 20.95 2.78 13.67
C GLU A 125 22.46 2.79 13.39
N ILE A 126 22.91 3.72 12.54
CA ILE A 126 24.33 3.80 12.12
C ILE A 126 25.16 4.48 13.18
N PHE A 127 24.72 5.66 13.66
CA PHE A 127 25.31 6.36 14.80
C PHE A 127 24.28 6.46 15.93
N GLN A 128 24.73 6.14 17.12
CA GLN A 128 23.89 5.98 18.29
C GLN A 128 22.95 7.16 18.50
N LYS A 129 21.64 6.89 18.41
CA LYS A 129 20.50 7.82 18.62
C LYS A 129 20.36 8.99 17.63
N ASN A 130 21.30 9.14 16.68
CA ASN A 130 21.33 10.34 15.86
C ASN A 130 21.16 10.06 14.38
N PHE A 131 21.83 9.04 13.84
CA PHE A 131 21.79 8.75 12.40
C PHE A 131 21.25 7.34 12.13
N PHE A 132 20.24 7.30 11.30
CA PHE A 132 19.53 6.07 10.93
C PHE A 132 19.47 5.93 9.42
N LEU A 133 19.30 4.71 8.98
CA LEU A 133 19.07 4.34 7.59
C LEU A 133 17.88 3.41 7.52
N ASP A 134 16.80 3.84 6.86
CA ASP A 134 15.72 2.97 6.46
C ASP A 134 16.00 2.46 5.05
N ALA A 135 15.71 1.18 4.81
CA ALA A 135 15.76 0.57 3.48
C ALA A 135 14.54 -0.34 3.30
N TYR A 136 13.94 -0.31 2.13
CA TYR A 136 12.77 -1.12 1.83
C TYR A 136 12.75 -1.57 0.38
N GLY A 137 12.00 -2.63 0.12
CA GLY A 137 11.80 -3.15 -1.22
C GLY A 137 10.54 -3.98 -1.32
N SER A 138 9.90 -3.93 -2.47
CA SER A 138 8.78 -4.80 -2.82
C SER A 138 8.86 -5.28 -4.27
N ILE A 139 8.35 -6.48 -4.49
CA ILE A 139 8.10 -7.05 -5.81
C ILE A 139 6.69 -7.61 -5.77
N SER A 140 5.83 -7.15 -6.66
CA SER A 140 4.43 -7.58 -6.72
C SER A 140 3.86 -7.49 -8.12
N GLN A 141 2.85 -8.30 -8.41
CA GLN A 141 2.05 -8.17 -9.62
C GLN A 141 1.01 -7.07 -9.40
N VAL A 142 0.86 -6.20 -10.38
CA VAL A 142 -0.10 -5.09 -10.39
C VAL A 142 -0.89 -5.08 -11.70
N PRO A 143 -2.16 -4.62 -11.71
CA PRO A 143 -2.89 -4.44 -12.94
C PRO A 143 -2.31 -3.28 -13.76
N ILE A 144 -2.38 -3.38 -15.09
CA ILE A 144 -1.92 -2.34 -15.99
C ILE A 144 -3.03 -1.31 -16.22
N ASN A 145 -4.25 -1.79 -16.41
CA ASN A 145 -5.40 -0.97 -16.75
C ASN A 145 -6.58 -1.28 -15.82
N SER A 146 -7.21 -0.25 -15.28
CA SER A 146 -8.41 -0.36 -14.43
C SER A 146 -9.63 -0.86 -15.19
N SER A 147 -9.74 -0.53 -16.47
CA SER A 147 -10.89 -0.89 -17.30
C SER A 147 -10.86 -2.35 -17.79
N SER A 148 -9.76 -3.06 -17.60
CA SER A 148 -9.59 -4.42 -18.09
C SER A 148 -9.73 -5.47 -17.00
N ARG A 149 -10.13 -6.68 -17.38
CA ARG A 149 -10.31 -7.81 -16.47
C ARG A 149 -9.07 -8.09 -15.64
N THR A 150 -9.24 -8.16 -14.34
CA THR A 150 -8.14 -8.32 -13.38
C THR A 150 -8.44 -9.44 -12.39
N ASP A 151 -7.47 -10.31 -12.14
CA ASP A 151 -7.58 -11.28 -11.05
C ASP A 151 -7.30 -10.62 -9.69
N THR A 152 -8.17 -10.86 -8.76
CA THR A 152 -8.13 -10.34 -7.39
C THR A 152 -7.16 -11.08 -6.47
N GLY A 153 -6.28 -11.89 -7.03
CA GLY A 153 -5.54 -12.91 -6.28
C GLY A 153 -4.33 -12.46 -5.49
N ASN A 154 -3.88 -11.20 -5.57
CA ASN A 154 -2.64 -10.80 -4.91
C ASN A 154 -2.86 -9.89 -3.69
N LEU A 155 -3.40 -10.46 -2.62
CA LEU A 155 -3.79 -9.76 -1.40
C LEU A 155 -2.64 -9.34 -0.47
N GLY A 156 -1.41 -9.63 -0.81
CA GLY A 156 -0.35 -9.50 0.20
C GLY A 156 0.70 -8.48 -0.06
N ALA A 157 0.77 -7.99 -1.25
CA ALA A 157 1.78 -7.01 -1.64
C ALA A 157 1.06 -5.86 -2.34
N THR A 158 0.90 -4.78 -1.64
CA THR A 158 0.92 -3.43 -2.17
C THR A 158 0.40 -3.23 -3.60
N GLY A 159 -0.84 -2.86 -3.73
CA GLY A 159 -1.40 -2.32 -4.98
C GLY A 159 -2.00 -3.38 -5.91
N GLY A 160 -3.18 -3.12 -6.42
CA GLY A 160 -3.82 -3.90 -7.46
C GLY A 160 -4.88 -4.89 -7.00
N ILE A 161 -5.41 -4.72 -5.79
CA ILE A 161 -6.61 -5.45 -5.40
C ILE A 161 -7.78 -4.49 -5.50
N PRO A 162 -8.90 -4.91 -6.11
CA PRO A 162 -10.15 -4.21 -5.91
C PRO A 162 -10.34 -3.95 -4.42
N SER A 163 -10.66 -2.72 -4.04
CA SER A 163 -10.78 -2.34 -2.63
C SER A 163 -11.82 -3.18 -1.89
N SER A 164 -12.76 -3.76 -2.62
CA SER A 164 -13.73 -4.74 -2.13
C SER A 164 -13.12 -5.98 -1.49
N LEU A 165 -11.89 -6.35 -1.86
CA LEU A 165 -11.17 -7.48 -1.28
C LEU A 165 -10.23 -7.11 -0.16
N SER A 166 -9.98 -5.82 0.07
CA SER A 166 -9.18 -5.35 1.20
C SER A 166 -9.75 -5.79 2.56
N PHE A 167 -11.04 -6.15 2.60
CA PHE A 167 -11.67 -6.74 3.77
C PHE A 167 -11.00 -8.03 4.26
N PHE A 168 -10.43 -8.77 3.33
CA PHE A 168 -9.75 -10.02 3.62
C PHE A 168 -8.31 -9.81 4.12
N ASN A 169 -7.74 -8.61 4.01
CA ASN A 169 -6.40 -8.30 4.52
C ASN A 169 -6.30 -8.45 6.04
N ASN A 170 -7.41 -8.27 6.76
CA ASN A 170 -7.52 -8.50 8.21
C ASN A 170 -7.94 -9.92 8.56
N PHE A 171 -7.67 -10.89 7.71
CA PHE A 171 -8.03 -12.27 7.90
C PHE A 171 -7.32 -12.90 9.10
N ASP A 172 -8.01 -12.95 10.22
CA ASP A 172 -7.55 -13.65 11.41
C ASP A 172 -8.52 -14.78 11.75
N LEU A 173 -8.06 -16.00 11.52
CA LEU A 173 -8.80 -17.22 11.86
C LEU A 173 -8.92 -17.46 13.37
N GLY A 174 -8.21 -16.71 14.21
CA GLY A 174 -8.14 -16.94 15.65
C GLY A 174 -7.52 -18.27 16.04
N LEU A 175 -6.83 -18.94 15.11
CA LEU A 175 -6.15 -20.20 15.35
C LEU A 175 -4.71 -19.94 15.83
N PRO A 176 -4.24 -20.61 16.89
CA PRO A 176 -2.85 -20.52 17.30
C PRO A 176 -1.90 -20.92 16.17
N GLY A 177 -0.94 -20.06 15.84
CA GLY A 177 0.03 -20.28 14.75
C GLY A 177 -0.50 -20.07 13.32
N ALA A 178 -1.79 -19.78 13.15
CA ALA A 178 -2.39 -19.61 11.83
C ALA A 178 -1.82 -18.41 11.06
N ALA A 179 -1.51 -17.32 11.71
CA ALA A 179 -0.99 -16.11 11.06
C ALA A 179 0.35 -16.34 10.33
N GLU A 180 1.16 -17.29 10.79
CA GLU A 180 2.42 -17.66 10.13
C GLU A 180 2.23 -18.71 9.03
N LEU A 181 1.19 -19.55 9.13
CA LEU A 181 0.89 -20.63 8.19
C LEU A 181 -0.05 -20.18 7.07
N PHE A 182 -1.07 -19.40 7.41
CA PHE A 182 -2.08 -18.93 6.47
C PHE A 182 -1.93 -17.42 6.28
N ASN A 183 -0.85 -17.02 5.61
CA ASN A 183 -0.76 -15.64 5.14
C ASN A 183 -1.92 -15.40 4.15
N PRO A 184 -2.65 -14.26 4.20
CA PRO A 184 -3.73 -13.94 3.25
C PRO A 184 -3.35 -14.14 1.78
N ILE A 185 -2.11 -13.92 1.41
CA ILE A 185 -1.52 -14.20 0.07
C ILE A 185 -1.87 -15.62 -0.42
N GLY A 186 -2.01 -16.58 0.49
CA GLY A 186 -2.29 -17.96 0.11
C GLY A 186 -3.75 -18.28 -0.17
N ILE A 187 -4.69 -17.47 0.25
CA ILE A 187 -6.13 -17.74 0.08
C ILE A 187 -6.59 -17.29 -1.31
N PHE A 188 -5.99 -16.22 -1.81
CA PHE A 188 -6.32 -15.60 -3.07
C PHE A 188 -5.08 -15.55 -3.96
N SER A 189 -4.68 -16.66 -4.52
CA SER A 189 -3.58 -16.66 -5.48
C SER A 189 -4.03 -16.07 -6.81
N ASN A 190 -3.23 -15.17 -7.36
CA ASN A 190 -3.40 -14.66 -8.70
C ASN A 190 -3.01 -15.76 -9.71
N ILE A 191 -4.01 -16.47 -10.22
CA ILE A 191 -3.83 -17.55 -11.18
C ILE A 191 -4.50 -17.28 -12.53
N ALA A 192 -5.28 -16.22 -12.65
CA ALA A 192 -5.95 -15.93 -13.92
C ALA A 192 -4.94 -15.60 -15.02
N LEU A 193 -5.28 -16.06 -16.23
CA LEU A 193 -4.53 -15.79 -17.45
C LEU A 193 -5.11 -14.55 -18.12
N THR A 194 -4.88 -13.39 -17.52
CA THR A 194 -5.23 -12.08 -18.11
C THR A 194 -3.96 -11.36 -18.54
N ASP A 195 -4.02 -10.65 -19.67
CA ASP A 195 -2.91 -9.84 -20.16
C ASP A 195 -2.78 -8.51 -19.38
N ASN A 196 -3.71 -8.25 -18.46
CA ASN A 196 -3.78 -7.02 -17.66
C ASN A 196 -2.95 -7.09 -16.38
N GLN A 197 -1.70 -7.55 -16.46
CA GLN A 197 -0.83 -7.65 -15.30
C GLN A 197 0.63 -7.44 -15.68
N THR A 198 1.35 -6.70 -14.83
CA THR A 198 2.80 -6.59 -14.90
C THR A 198 3.41 -6.78 -13.51
N THR A 199 4.73 -6.97 -13.43
CA THR A 199 5.45 -7.01 -12.16
C THR A 199 6.03 -5.65 -11.88
N ALA A 200 5.62 -5.05 -10.74
CA ALA A 200 6.21 -3.84 -10.22
C ALA A 200 7.36 -4.16 -9.26
N TYR A 201 8.51 -3.55 -9.49
CA TYR A 201 9.68 -3.58 -8.63
C TYR A 201 9.85 -2.22 -7.99
N ARG A 202 10.04 -2.20 -6.71
CA ARG A 202 10.23 -0.98 -5.97
C ARG A 202 11.28 -1.14 -4.90
N PHE A 203 12.22 -0.20 -4.86
CA PHE A 203 13.29 -0.14 -3.87
C PHE A 203 13.47 1.29 -3.40
N GLY A 204 13.76 1.45 -2.13
CA GLY A 204 14.02 2.77 -1.60
C GLY A 204 14.97 2.73 -0.41
N VAL A 205 15.65 3.86 -0.23
CA VAL A 205 16.54 4.10 0.91
C VAL A 205 16.27 5.49 1.48
N SER A 206 16.29 5.57 2.80
CA SER A 206 16.01 6.82 3.49
C SER A 206 16.97 7.02 4.67
N PRO A 207 18.15 7.61 4.46
CA PRO A 207 18.99 8.07 5.56
C PRO A 207 18.35 9.27 6.26
N TYR A 208 18.39 9.28 7.58
CA TYR A 208 17.95 10.43 8.37
C TYR A 208 18.79 10.68 9.60
N TRP A 209 18.87 11.94 9.93
CA TRP A 209 19.52 12.44 11.12
C TRP A 209 18.52 13.13 12.01
N GLN A 210 18.49 12.73 13.28
CA GLN A 210 17.67 13.37 14.30
C GLN A 210 18.51 13.70 15.52
N GLN A 211 18.30 14.87 16.10
CA GLN A 211 19.02 15.30 17.30
C GLN A 211 18.19 16.24 18.16
N ASP A 212 18.27 16.04 19.49
CA ASP A 212 17.81 17.01 20.49
C ASP A 212 19.05 17.75 21.02
N VAL A 213 19.18 19.03 20.64
CA VAL A 213 20.33 19.87 20.99
C VAL A 213 20.05 20.54 22.34
N GLY A 214 20.48 19.91 23.44
CA GLY A 214 20.41 20.44 24.78
C GLY A 214 18.99 20.73 25.29
N GLY A 215 17.97 20.20 24.65
CA GLY A 215 16.57 20.52 24.95
C GLY A 215 16.10 21.88 24.41
N TRP A 216 16.94 22.58 23.65
CA TRP A 216 16.58 23.84 22.99
C TRP A 216 15.96 23.63 21.62
N VAL A 217 16.56 22.76 20.79
CA VAL A 217 16.14 22.55 19.42
C VAL A 217 16.08 21.07 19.14
N LYS A 218 15.01 20.63 18.48
CA LYS A 218 14.92 19.31 17.87
C LYS A 218 15.13 19.48 16.37
N VAL A 219 16.03 18.69 15.83
CA VAL A 219 16.38 18.68 14.39
C VAL A 219 16.03 17.33 13.82
N LEU A 220 15.38 17.31 12.67
CA LEU A 220 15.19 16.14 11.82
C LEU A 220 15.55 16.52 10.38
N LEU A 221 16.48 15.81 9.79
CA LEU A 221 16.78 15.86 8.37
C LEU A 221 16.66 14.46 7.79
N ARG A 222 15.78 14.27 6.84
CA ARG A 222 15.55 13.01 6.14
C ARG A 222 15.68 13.22 4.64
N TYR A 223 16.46 12.39 3.99
CA TYR A 223 16.46 12.22 2.56
C TYR A 223 15.87 10.86 2.22
N ARG A 224 15.08 10.77 1.16
CA ARG A 224 14.52 9.52 0.67
C ARG A 224 14.70 9.44 -0.84
N TYR A 225 15.12 8.29 -1.30
CA TYR A 225 15.20 7.93 -2.71
C TYR A 225 14.36 6.68 -2.94
N ASP A 226 13.45 6.74 -3.91
CA ASP A 226 12.66 5.63 -4.40
C ASP A 226 12.94 5.40 -5.88
N ASP A 227 13.04 4.14 -6.28
CA ASP A 227 13.13 3.68 -7.66
C ASP A 227 12.04 2.65 -7.92
N ILE A 228 11.18 2.94 -8.89
CA ILE A 228 10.03 2.13 -9.26
C ILE A 228 10.17 1.81 -10.74
N PHE A 229 10.13 0.51 -11.07
CA PHE A 229 10.17 0.06 -12.46
C PHE A 229 9.29 -1.18 -12.65
N TYR A 230 8.91 -1.41 -13.90
CA TYR A 230 7.99 -2.46 -14.27
C TYR A 230 8.63 -3.43 -15.25
N ASP A 231 8.18 -4.71 -15.25
CA ASP A 231 8.60 -5.65 -16.30
C ASP A 231 8.06 -5.15 -17.65
N GLU A 232 8.93 -5.18 -18.64
CA GLU A 232 8.52 -4.98 -20.03
C GLU A 232 7.54 -6.10 -20.39
N GLN A 233 6.31 -5.74 -20.77
CA GLN A 233 5.46 -6.72 -21.44
C GLN A 233 6.11 -7.04 -22.78
N ASN A 234 6.45 -8.31 -22.99
CA ASN A 234 6.74 -8.80 -24.32
C ASN A 234 5.48 -8.58 -25.14
N GLY A 235 5.51 -7.51 -25.96
CA GLY A 235 4.37 -7.10 -26.74
C GLY A 235 3.79 -8.27 -27.49
N ILE A 236 2.56 -8.60 -27.20
CA ILE A 236 1.71 -9.25 -28.19
C ILE A 236 1.55 -8.17 -29.24
N ASP A 237 2.12 -8.46 -30.40
CA ASP A 237 2.11 -7.65 -31.62
C ASP A 237 0.66 -7.56 -32.15
N ASN A 238 -0.23 -6.97 -31.38
CA ASN A 238 -1.58 -6.64 -31.78
C ASN A 238 -1.62 -5.12 -32.04
N GLN A 239 -1.19 -4.78 -33.25
CA GLN A 239 -1.54 -3.53 -33.91
C GLN A 239 -3.08 -3.45 -34.05
N GLN A 240 -3.77 -3.16 -32.97
CA GLN A 240 -5.06 -2.48 -33.00
C GLN A 240 -4.76 -1.00 -32.77
N GLU A 241 -4.73 -0.29 -33.90
CA GLU A 241 -4.72 1.16 -33.93
C GLU A 241 -5.90 1.67 -33.09
N GLY A 242 -5.63 2.28 -31.96
CA GLY A 242 -6.62 2.98 -31.16
C GLY A 242 -6.60 2.76 -29.64
N GLN A 243 -5.93 1.73 -29.09
CA GLN A 243 -5.72 1.67 -27.65
C GLN A 243 -4.47 2.47 -27.28
N GLN A 244 -4.66 3.54 -26.52
CA GLN A 244 -3.56 4.14 -25.78
C GLN A 244 -2.97 3.05 -24.86
N VAL A 245 -1.77 2.59 -25.20
CA VAL A 245 -0.96 1.82 -24.28
C VAL A 245 -0.71 2.75 -23.10
N ASN A 246 -1.29 2.46 -21.94
CA ASN A 246 -0.95 3.18 -20.73
C ASN A 246 0.55 2.96 -20.50
N ASP A 247 1.32 4.00 -20.73
CA ASP A 247 2.77 3.98 -20.58
C ASP A 247 3.12 3.71 -19.12
N ASN A 248 3.48 2.48 -18.82
CA ASN A 248 4.09 2.11 -17.55
C ASN A 248 5.45 2.78 -17.49
N SER A 249 5.53 4.00 -17.00
CA SER A 249 6.81 4.69 -16.93
C SER A 249 7.54 4.33 -15.63
N ASP A 250 8.80 3.99 -15.79
CA ASP A 250 9.73 3.91 -14.67
C ASP A 250 9.83 5.28 -13.99
N SER A 251 9.88 5.29 -12.68
CA SER A 251 9.84 6.51 -11.90
C SER A 251 10.91 6.54 -10.81
N GLN A 252 11.55 7.69 -10.66
CA GLN A 252 12.49 7.97 -9.57
C GLN A 252 11.97 9.13 -8.74
N ILE A 253 11.84 8.92 -7.43
CA ILE A 253 11.34 9.93 -6.51
C ILE A 253 12.45 10.28 -5.51
N ASN A 254 12.79 11.56 -5.42
CA ASN A 254 13.70 12.12 -4.44
C ASN A 254 12.92 13.01 -3.48
N THR A 255 13.01 12.78 -2.17
CA THR A 255 12.32 13.58 -1.16
C THR A 255 13.30 14.05 -0.11
N ILE A 256 13.23 15.32 0.27
CA ILE A 256 13.95 15.91 1.39
C ILE A 256 12.92 16.45 2.39
N ASN A 257 13.01 16.01 3.63
CA ASN A 257 12.25 16.54 4.74
C ASN A 257 13.22 17.12 5.77
N PHE A 258 13.11 18.40 6.05
CA PHE A 258 13.84 19.07 7.11
C PHE A 258 12.87 19.69 8.09
N ASN A 259 13.05 19.41 9.37
CA ASN A 259 12.22 19.95 10.43
C ASN A 259 13.08 20.45 11.59
N LEU A 260 12.84 21.70 11.97
CA LEU A 260 13.40 22.32 13.16
C LEU A 260 12.25 22.67 14.10
N ALA A 261 12.26 22.12 15.30
CA ALA A 261 11.24 22.41 16.30
C ALA A 261 11.85 22.88 17.62
N SER A 262 11.10 23.70 18.34
CA SER A 262 11.47 24.13 19.70
C SER A 262 11.59 22.90 20.61
N GLY A 263 12.66 22.86 21.41
CA GLY A 263 12.91 21.83 22.39
C GLY A 263 12.14 22.05 23.72
N ARG A 264 12.43 21.22 24.72
CA ARG A 264 11.75 21.21 26.01
C ARG A 264 11.91 22.51 26.82
N GLN A 265 12.95 23.29 26.54
CA GLN A 265 13.20 24.60 27.21
C GLN A 265 12.13 25.64 26.82
N PHE A 266 11.47 25.47 25.67
CA PHE A 266 10.41 26.37 25.22
C PHE A 266 9.04 25.88 25.71
N SER A 267 8.65 26.26 26.91
CA SER A 267 7.36 25.84 27.50
C SER A 267 6.21 26.78 27.15
N THR A 268 6.49 28.06 26.95
CA THR A 268 5.49 29.11 26.69
C THR A 268 5.42 29.47 25.22
N LEU A 269 6.57 29.59 24.57
CA LEU A 269 6.67 29.87 23.14
C LEU A 269 7.20 28.65 22.43
N LYS A 270 6.40 28.02 21.58
CA LYS A 270 6.80 26.92 20.72
C LYS A 270 6.91 27.43 19.29
N TRP A 271 7.84 26.89 18.55
CA TRP A 271 8.00 27.17 17.13
C TRP A 271 8.41 25.89 16.38
N ASN A 272 8.03 25.85 15.11
CA ASN A 272 8.37 24.79 14.19
C ASN A 272 8.66 25.41 12.82
N ILE A 273 9.71 24.93 12.14
CA ILE A 273 10.05 25.28 10.77
C ILE A 273 10.19 23.98 10.00
N GLY A 274 9.38 23.81 8.97
CA GLY A 274 9.38 22.66 8.10
C GLY A 274 9.79 23.05 6.69
N TYR A 275 10.63 22.24 6.06
CA TYR A 275 10.94 22.32 4.64
C TYR A 275 10.74 20.95 4.01
N PHE A 276 9.95 20.92 2.95
CA PHE A 276 9.67 19.74 2.16
C PHE A 276 10.07 20.01 0.70
N TYR A 277 10.78 19.06 0.12
CA TYR A 277 11.11 19.05 -1.30
C TYR A 277 10.91 17.65 -1.85
N GLN A 278 10.20 17.52 -2.96
CA GLN A 278 10.03 16.28 -3.69
C GLN A 278 10.25 16.53 -5.18
N GLN A 279 11.01 15.67 -5.81
CA GLN A 279 11.17 15.62 -7.27
C GLN A 279 10.89 14.20 -7.72
N GLN A 280 9.97 14.06 -8.66
CA GLN A 280 9.68 12.81 -9.35
C GLN A 280 10.11 12.93 -10.81
N LYS A 281 10.90 11.99 -11.27
CA LYS A 281 11.31 11.85 -12.67
C LYS A 281 10.67 10.62 -13.25
N GLN A 282 10.04 10.76 -14.39
CA GLN A 282 9.38 9.69 -15.12
C GLN A 282 10.12 9.45 -16.45
N ASP A 283 10.40 8.21 -16.79
CA ASP A 283 10.99 7.83 -18.07
C ASP A 283 9.82 7.61 -19.06
N ASN A 284 9.46 8.62 -19.83
CA ASN A 284 8.44 8.50 -20.88
C ASN A 284 9.00 7.70 -22.07
N LEU A 285 8.38 6.57 -22.38
CA LEU A 285 8.75 5.73 -23.53
C LEU A 285 8.22 6.28 -24.87
N THR A 286 7.35 7.27 -24.87
CA THR A 286 6.82 7.87 -26.09
C THR A 286 7.79 8.88 -26.70
N ASN A 287 8.25 8.58 -27.91
CA ASN A 287 9.06 9.43 -28.78
C ASN A 287 8.31 10.69 -29.27
N ASN A 288 7.49 11.32 -28.48
CA ASN A 288 6.85 12.57 -28.88
C ASN A 288 7.79 13.74 -28.58
N ASN A 289 8.22 14.38 -29.66
CA ASN A 289 9.08 15.56 -29.78
C ASN A 289 8.51 16.85 -29.09
N THR A 290 7.65 16.71 -28.12
CA THR A 290 7.26 17.80 -27.22
C THR A 290 8.19 17.71 -26.02
N GLY A 291 9.15 18.60 -25.95
CA GLY A 291 10.27 18.60 -25.00
C GLY A 291 9.87 18.90 -23.54
N ASP A 292 8.79 18.38 -23.07
CA ASP A 292 8.40 18.38 -21.68
C ASP A 292 8.80 17.03 -21.08
N ASN A 293 9.94 17.02 -20.40
CA ASN A 293 10.30 15.93 -19.52
C ASN A 293 9.32 16.02 -18.34
N GLY A 294 8.41 15.08 -18.17
CA GLY A 294 7.41 15.06 -17.10
C GLY A 294 8.02 14.96 -15.68
N ASP A 295 8.90 15.91 -15.36
CA ASP A 295 9.54 16.04 -14.06
C ASP A 295 8.62 16.87 -13.14
N ASP A 296 8.02 16.22 -12.15
CA ASP A 296 7.25 16.90 -11.12
C ASP A 296 8.16 17.38 -9.99
N ARG A 297 7.97 18.63 -9.56
CA ARG A 297 8.66 19.21 -8.41
C ARG A 297 7.65 19.86 -7.47
N GLN A 298 7.76 19.53 -6.20
CA GLN A 298 7.00 20.16 -5.11
C GLN A 298 7.97 20.68 -4.07
N GLU A 299 7.81 21.92 -3.67
CA GLU A 299 8.63 22.57 -2.64
C GLU A 299 7.75 23.40 -1.71
N ASN A 300 7.87 23.14 -0.42
CA ASN A 300 7.09 23.80 0.60
C ASN A 300 7.99 24.20 1.79
N LEU A 301 7.90 25.45 2.21
CA LEU A 301 8.52 25.97 3.43
C LEU A 301 7.43 26.48 4.37
N THR A 302 7.35 25.95 5.58
CA THR A 302 6.37 26.37 6.59
C THR A 302 7.04 26.79 7.88
N GLY A 303 6.46 27.79 8.53
CA GLY A 303 6.86 28.24 9.87
C GLY A 303 5.62 28.42 10.75
N GLU A 304 5.61 27.79 11.90
CA GLU A 304 4.55 27.90 12.89
C GLU A 304 5.10 28.44 14.21
N LEU A 305 4.38 29.35 14.82
CA LEU A 305 4.69 29.94 16.14
C LEU A 305 3.46 29.83 17.03
N THR A 306 3.59 29.17 18.17
CA THR A 306 2.52 28.99 19.14
C THR A 306 2.94 29.62 20.48
N TYR A 307 2.19 30.61 20.96
CA TYR A 307 2.40 31.26 22.25
C TYR A 307 1.29 30.90 23.23
N ARG A 308 1.65 30.26 24.33
CA ARG A 308 0.70 29.84 25.37
C ARG A 308 0.32 31.03 26.24
N LEU A 309 -0.94 31.49 26.16
CA LEU A 309 -1.51 32.54 27.03
C LEU A 309 -1.95 31.98 28.38
N SER A 310 -2.54 30.77 28.36
CA SER A 310 -3.05 30.11 29.57
C SER A 310 -3.04 28.60 29.38
N ASN A 311 -3.57 27.84 30.33
CA ASN A 311 -3.73 26.40 30.20
C ASN A 311 -4.79 26.00 29.15
N HIS A 312 -5.65 26.97 28.75
CA HIS A 312 -6.77 26.72 27.83
C HIS A 312 -6.62 27.47 26.50
N TRP A 313 -5.75 28.45 26.40
CA TRP A 313 -5.63 29.30 25.24
C TRP A 313 -4.17 29.45 24.80
N SER A 314 -3.94 29.29 23.51
CA SER A 314 -2.68 29.65 22.85
C SER A 314 -2.97 30.49 21.62
N LEU A 315 -2.11 31.47 21.34
CA LEU A 315 -2.09 32.17 20.06
C LEU A 315 -1.26 31.38 19.05
N LEU A 316 -1.66 31.46 17.80
CA LEU A 316 -1.01 30.79 16.67
C LEU A 316 -0.67 31.82 15.59
N ALA A 317 0.51 31.71 15.02
CA ALA A 317 0.90 32.38 13.78
C ALA A 317 1.53 31.36 12.86
N GLU A 318 1.13 31.35 11.60
CA GLU A 318 1.64 30.46 10.57
C GLU A 318 2.01 31.29 9.35
N ALA A 319 3.11 30.95 8.68
CA ALA A 319 3.49 31.48 7.39
C ALA A 319 4.17 30.39 6.56
N GLY A 320 4.01 30.43 5.27
CA GLY A 320 4.64 29.48 4.37
C GLY A 320 4.83 30.01 2.97
N TYR A 321 5.55 29.25 2.17
CA TYR A 321 5.83 29.52 0.76
C TYR A 321 5.80 28.20 -0.02
N GLU A 322 5.06 28.20 -1.11
CA GLU A 322 4.90 27.06 -2.02
C GLU A 322 5.56 27.39 -3.37
N ASP A 323 6.39 26.48 -3.88
CA ASP A 323 6.94 26.56 -5.23
C ASP A 323 6.85 25.18 -5.89
N ASN A 324 5.83 24.99 -6.72
CA ASN A 324 5.47 23.73 -7.30
C ASN A 324 5.51 23.79 -8.82
N GLN A 325 6.01 22.74 -9.44
CA GLN A 325 5.94 22.51 -10.87
C GLN A 325 5.47 21.05 -11.03
N VAL A 326 4.17 20.90 -11.21
CA VAL A 326 3.53 19.59 -11.32
C VAL A 326 2.80 19.57 -12.65
N ALA A 327 3.15 18.59 -13.50
CA ALA A 327 2.42 18.34 -14.72
C ALA A 327 0.95 18.02 -14.37
N ASP A 328 0.05 18.25 -15.29
CA ASP A 328 -1.39 17.96 -15.17
C ASP A 328 -2.16 18.82 -14.13
N PHE A 329 -1.51 19.82 -13.48
CA PHE A 329 -2.17 20.75 -12.55
C PHE A 329 -2.03 22.21 -12.99
N GLU A 330 -2.82 22.61 -14.01
CA GLU A 330 -2.83 23.99 -14.52
C GLU A 330 -3.25 25.04 -13.48
N ASN A 331 -4.02 24.64 -12.47
CA ASN A 331 -4.47 25.54 -11.40
C ASN A 331 -3.45 25.68 -10.26
N SER A 332 -2.28 25.02 -10.35
CA SER A 332 -1.25 25.18 -9.33
C SER A 332 -0.83 26.64 -9.19
N ARG A 333 -0.73 27.13 -7.96
CA ARG A 333 -0.38 28.52 -7.68
C ARG A 333 0.76 28.58 -6.68
N ASN A 334 1.87 29.12 -7.14
CA ASN A 334 3.03 29.37 -6.30
C ASN A 334 2.89 30.69 -5.55
N GLY A 335 3.39 30.77 -4.33
CA GLY A 335 3.36 31.98 -3.53
C GLY A 335 3.47 31.78 -2.05
N GLY A 336 3.47 32.89 -1.34
CA GLY A 336 3.48 32.90 0.11
C GLY A 336 2.10 33.05 0.71
N TYR A 337 1.90 32.49 1.88
CA TYR A 337 0.71 32.67 2.71
C TYR A 337 1.10 32.97 4.16
N TRP A 338 0.17 33.57 4.88
CA TRP A 338 0.31 33.73 6.33
C TRP A 338 -1.04 33.79 7.02
N GLY A 339 -1.11 33.40 8.26
CA GLY A 339 -2.31 33.46 9.06
C GLY A 339 -2.02 33.65 10.55
N LEU A 340 -3.00 34.21 11.23
CA LEU A 340 -3.04 34.33 12.67
C LEU A 340 -4.23 33.57 13.22
N GLY A 341 -4.08 32.99 14.41
CA GLY A 341 -5.11 32.13 14.94
C GLY A 341 -5.01 31.91 16.42
N ALA A 342 -5.85 31.02 16.89
CA ALA A 342 -5.88 30.60 18.26
C ALA A 342 -6.15 29.08 18.38
N ILE A 343 -5.61 28.51 19.44
CA ILE A 343 -5.90 27.14 19.86
C ILE A 343 -6.61 27.22 21.20
N TRP A 344 -7.81 26.65 21.25
CA TRP A 344 -8.61 26.52 22.45
C TRP A 344 -8.61 25.08 22.95
N SER A 345 -8.09 24.85 24.15
CA SER A 345 -7.99 23.53 24.77
C SER A 345 -8.78 23.55 26.11
N PRO A 346 -10.12 23.40 26.06
CA PRO A 346 -10.96 23.43 27.28
C PRO A 346 -10.62 22.29 28.24
N SER A 347 -10.01 21.24 27.75
CA SER A 347 -9.52 20.11 28.52
C SER A 347 -8.29 19.50 27.86
N ARG A 348 -7.57 18.63 28.57
CA ARG A 348 -6.47 17.84 27.99
C ARG A 348 -6.90 16.87 26.89
N PHE A 349 -8.19 16.68 26.71
CA PHE A 349 -8.79 15.73 25.77
C PHE A 349 -9.35 16.39 24.50
N MET A 350 -9.43 17.73 24.49
CA MET A 350 -10.02 18.46 23.38
C MET A 350 -9.19 19.68 23.03
N GLU A 351 -8.97 19.86 21.75
CA GLU A 351 -8.27 20.99 21.16
C GLU A 351 -9.01 21.44 19.90
N LEU A 352 -9.30 22.72 19.81
CA LEU A 352 -9.88 23.37 18.64
C LEU A 352 -8.89 24.43 18.14
N LYS A 353 -8.39 24.27 16.92
CA LYS A 353 -7.52 25.22 16.21
C LYS A 353 -8.36 26.03 15.24
N GLY A 354 -8.18 27.33 15.21
CA GLY A 354 -8.69 28.22 14.17
C GLY A 354 -7.56 29.11 13.68
N LEU A 355 -7.36 29.19 12.36
CA LEU A 355 -6.39 30.04 11.68
C LEU A 355 -7.11 30.82 10.59
N TYR A 356 -6.84 32.11 10.47
CA TYR A 356 -7.37 32.97 9.44
C TYR A 356 -6.27 33.91 8.93
N GLY A 357 -6.13 34.03 7.61
CA GLY A 357 -5.08 34.86 7.04
C GLY A 357 -5.21 35.14 5.56
N SER A 358 -4.12 35.60 4.97
CA SER A 358 -3.98 35.73 3.53
C SER A 358 -3.65 34.36 2.95
N ASP A 359 -4.46 33.95 2.00
CA ASP A 359 -4.30 32.70 1.23
C ASP A 359 -4.32 31.40 2.06
N VAL A 360 -4.72 31.47 3.35
CA VAL A 360 -4.92 30.31 4.20
C VAL A 360 -5.99 30.54 5.26
N ASN A 361 -6.92 29.58 5.39
CA ASN A 361 -7.88 29.50 6.47
C ASN A 361 -7.96 28.04 6.94
N GLU A 362 -7.93 27.81 8.25
CA GLU A 362 -7.98 26.45 8.80
C GLU A 362 -8.86 26.39 10.05
N ILE A 363 -9.63 25.33 10.15
CA ILE A 363 -10.28 24.91 11.37
C ILE A 363 -9.98 23.43 11.60
N ALA A 364 -9.51 23.09 12.80
CA ALA A 364 -9.21 21.70 13.14
C ALA A 364 -9.68 21.37 14.55
N LEU A 365 -10.27 20.20 14.71
CA LEU A 365 -10.70 19.63 15.98
C LEU A 365 -9.91 18.36 16.25
N ARG A 366 -9.32 18.26 17.44
CA ARG A 366 -8.79 17.03 18.01
C ARG A 366 -9.53 16.73 19.30
N TRP A 367 -10.12 15.52 19.38
CA TRP A 367 -10.88 15.10 20.55
C TRP A 367 -10.54 13.67 20.93
N ASN A 368 -9.90 13.50 22.09
CA ASN A 368 -9.44 12.21 22.61
C ASN A 368 -10.06 11.97 24.00
N PRO A 369 -11.38 11.73 24.10
CA PRO A 369 -12.08 11.61 25.38
C PRO A 369 -11.56 10.47 26.27
N SER A 370 -10.90 9.51 25.69
CA SER A 370 -10.28 8.38 26.37
C SER A 370 -9.07 7.87 25.59
N LEU A 371 -8.26 7.00 26.20
CA LEU A 371 -7.19 6.27 25.50
C LEU A 371 -7.71 5.29 24.43
N ARG A 372 -9.01 5.11 24.34
CA ARG A 372 -9.67 4.18 23.41
C ARG A 372 -10.44 4.89 22.31
N THR A 373 -10.49 6.19 22.33
CA THR A 373 -11.29 6.98 21.38
C THR A 373 -10.47 8.18 20.95
N HIS A 374 -10.29 8.34 19.66
CA HIS A 374 -9.72 9.54 19.06
C HIS A 374 -10.60 10.00 17.89
N LEU A 375 -10.69 11.29 17.73
CA LEU A 375 -11.32 11.98 16.61
C LEU A 375 -10.45 13.17 16.23
N GLN A 376 -10.09 13.24 14.97
CA GLN A 376 -9.42 14.40 14.39
C GLN A 376 -10.14 14.75 13.10
N ILE A 377 -10.47 16.02 12.92
CA ILE A 377 -11.06 16.57 11.70
C ILE A 377 -10.40 17.91 11.45
N SER A 378 -9.96 18.14 10.22
CA SER A 378 -9.46 19.43 9.77
C SER A 378 -10.07 19.82 8.43
N ARG A 379 -10.29 21.10 8.26
CA ARG A 379 -10.64 21.76 7.01
C ARG A 379 -9.64 22.90 6.80
N ARG A 380 -8.88 22.80 5.72
CA ARG A 380 -7.93 23.83 5.29
C ARG A 380 -8.36 24.36 3.93
N ASP A 381 -8.43 25.66 3.80
CA ASP A 381 -8.71 26.39 2.57
C ASP A 381 -7.46 27.22 2.25
N GLN A 382 -6.74 26.84 1.20
CA GLN A 382 -5.47 27.45 0.84
C GLN A 382 -5.50 27.84 -0.63
N SER A 383 -5.15 29.11 -0.91
CA SER A 383 -5.18 29.67 -2.27
C SER A 383 -3.86 29.50 -3.03
N VAL A 384 -2.85 28.91 -2.41
CA VAL A 384 -1.54 28.59 -2.98
C VAL A 384 -1.26 27.10 -2.77
N GLY A 385 -0.46 26.49 -3.64
CA GLY A 385 -0.12 25.08 -3.59
C GLY A 385 -0.33 24.36 -4.92
N VAL A 386 -0.19 23.06 -4.92
CA VAL A 386 -0.41 22.21 -6.11
C VAL A 386 -1.88 22.25 -6.53
N ASP A 387 -2.79 22.10 -5.57
CA ASP A 387 -4.24 22.14 -5.79
C ASP A 387 -4.86 23.17 -4.83
N PRO A 388 -4.92 24.46 -5.23
CA PRO A 388 -5.54 25.49 -4.41
C PRO A 388 -7.02 25.21 -4.18
N GLY A 389 -7.47 25.35 -2.92
CA GLY A 389 -8.86 25.14 -2.58
C GLY A 389 -9.07 24.59 -1.17
N VAL A 390 -10.22 23.96 -0.98
CA VAL A 390 -10.63 23.38 0.29
C VAL A 390 -10.26 21.93 0.35
N HIS A 391 -9.47 21.57 1.37
CA HIS A 391 -9.08 20.20 1.67
C HIS A 391 -9.62 19.78 3.03
N TRP A 392 -10.10 18.56 3.11
CA TRP A 392 -10.59 17.96 4.33
C TRP A 392 -9.76 16.74 4.70
N GLU A 393 -9.45 16.62 5.95
CA GLU A 393 -8.88 15.41 6.52
C GLU A 393 -9.65 15.00 7.75
N GLY A 394 -9.77 13.69 7.96
CA GLY A 394 -10.47 13.18 9.12
C GLY A 394 -10.00 11.80 9.53
N SER A 395 -9.91 11.56 10.83
CA SER A 395 -9.67 10.25 11.37
C SER A 395 -10.49 10.02 12.64
N PHE A 396 -11.06 8.84 12.75
CA PHE A 396 -11.81 8.39 13.91
C PHE A 396 -11.39 6.99 14.28
N GLY A 397 -11.14 6.76 15.54
CA GLY A 397 -10.93 5.43 16.07
C GLY A 397 -11.60 5.27 17.42
N HIS A 398 -12.23 4.10 17.62
CA HIS A 398 -12.84 3.73 18.89
C HIS A 398 -12.64 2.24 19.16
N ARG A 399 -12.20 1.91 20.37
CA ARG A 399 -11.97 0.52 20.77
C ARG A 399 -12.72 0.20 22.04
N THR A 400 -13.49 -0.88 22.01
CA THR A 400 -14.10 -1.51 23.19
C THR A 400 -13.37 -2.81 23.54
N ALA A 401 -13.90 -3.59 24.48
CA ALA A 401 -13.39 -4.92 24.78
C ALA A 401 -13.48 -5.88 23.57
N ASN A 402 -14.52 -5.74 22.76
CA ASN A 402 -14.86 -6.68 21.70
C ASN A 402 -14.94 -6.04 20.30
N THR A 403 -14.90 -4.71 20.18
CA THR A 403 -15.03 -4.03 18.91
C THR A 403 -13.91 -3.02 18.70
N THR A 404 -13.48 -2.89 17.44
CA THR A 404 -12.62 -1.80 16.97
C THR A 404 -13.32 -1.13 15.80
N TRP A 405 -13.41 0.19 15.85
CA TRP A 405 -14.02 1.05 14.85
C TRP A 405 -12.94 1.96 14.29
N SER A 406 -12.87 2.10 13.00
CA SER A 406 -12.02 3.07 12.35
C SER A 406 -12.75 3.76 11.21
N ALA A 407 -12.49 5.04 11.03
CA ALA A 407 -12.88 5.78 9.84
C ALA A 407 -11.79 6.79 9.51
N ARG A 408 -11.50 6.96 8.22
CA ARG A 408 -10.54 7.91 7.70
C ARG A 408 -11.11 8.60 6.48
N TYR A 409 -10.83 9.87 6.33
CA TYR A 409 -11.06 10.64 5.13
C TYR A 409 -9.77 11.38 4.76
N THR A 410 -9.35 11.27 3.50
CA THR A 410 -8.20 11.97 2.94
C THR A 410 -8.60 12.70 1.67
N ASP A 411 -8.02 13.88 1.47
CA ASP A 411 -8.18 14.72 0.28
C ASP A 411 -6.79 15.25 -0.07
N GLU A 412 -6.17 14.66 -1.10
CA GLU A 412 -4.77 14.88 -1.43
C GLU A 412 -4.53 14.85 -2.93
N VAL A 413 -3.46 15.50 -3.37
CA VAL A 413 -2.90 15.33 -4.72
C VAL A 413 -1.82 14.26 -4.67
N THR A 414 -1.90 13.30 -5.56
CA THR A 414 -1.00 12.15 -5.61
C THR A 414 -0.98 11.52 -7.00
N ASN A 415 -0.15 10.51 -7.19
CA ASN A 415 -0.15 9.63 -8.37
C ASN A 415 0.05 8.16 -7.94
N GLU A 416 -0.15 7.23 -8.87
CA GLU A 416 -0.06 5.79 -8.56
C GLU A 416 1.31 5.37 -8.01
N GLN A 417 2.39 5.95 -8.52
CA GLN A 417 3.74 5.61 -8.06
C GLN A 417 3.96 6.04 -6.60
N GLN A 418 3.42 7.21 -6.20
CA GLN A 418 3.46 7.65 -4.80
C GLN A 418 2.59 6.76 -3.90
N LEU A 419 1.41 6.35 -4.38
CA LEU A 419 0.53 5.44 -3.66
C LEU A 419 1.17 4.07 -3.46
N LEU A 420 1.70 3.45 -4.52
CA LEU A 420 2.49 2.23 -4.41
C LEU A 420 3.65 2.38 -3.42
N GLY A 421 4.17 3.62 -3.34
CA GLY A 421 5.21 4.06 -2.44
C GLY A 421 4.88 3.94 -0.98
N ARG A 422 3.78 4.45 -0.61
CA ARG A 422 3.33 4.52 0.79
C ARG A 422 2.99 3.15 1.35
N SER A 423 2.46 2.28 0.52
CA SER A 423 2.00 0.95 0.94
C SER A 423 3.11 0.05 1.49
N VAL A 424 4.37 0.19 1.03
CA VAL A 424 5.51 -0.61 1.51
C VAL A 424 6.00 -0.15 2.88
N LEU A 425 5.97 1.16 3.13
CA LEU A 425 6.50 1.72 4.37
C LEU A 425 5.58 1.49 5.57
N GLY A 426 4.34 1.08 5.32
CA GLY A 426 3.30 1.20 6.32
C GLY A 426 3.12 2.68 6.68
N SER A 427 2.10 3.02 7.39
CA SER A 427 1.79 4.39 7.77
C SER A 427 2.86 5.13 8.63
N GLY A 428 4.07 4.60 8.79
CA GLY A 428 5.17 5.15 9.59
C GLY A 428 6.26 5.91 8.82
N GLY A 429 6.19 5.96 7.47
CA GLY A 429 7.28 6.51 6.65
C GLY A 429 7.43 8.02 6.62
N ASP A 430 6.41 8.78 6.96
CA ASP A 430 6.37 10.23 6.73
C ASP A 430 6.95 11.10 7.87
N GLY A 431 7.66 10.50 8.83
CA GLY A 431 8.30 11.27 9.90
C GLY A 431 7.35 11.94 10.90
N GLN A 432 6.05 11.84 10.69
CA GLN A 432 5.07 12.14 11.71
C GLN A 432 5.00 10.95 12.66
N SER A 433 5.28 11.18 13.93
CA SER A 433 5.20 10.18 14.97
C SER A 433 3.78 9.63 15.07
N GLN A 434 3.55 8.52 14.40
CA GLN A 434 2.29 7.81 14.55
C GLN A 434 2.22 7.24 15.95
N SER A 435 1.06 7.39 16.55
CA SER A 435 0.78 6.74 17.83
C SER A 435 0.86 5.21 17.66
N PRO A 436 1.25 4.45 18.69
CA PRO A 436 1.30 3.00 18.63
C PRO A 436 -0.02 2.33 18.18
N ASP A 437 -1.13 3.06 18.27
CA ASP A 437 -2.46 2.59 17.84
C ASP A 437 -2.67 2.68 16.31
N GLU A 438 -1.88 3.49 15.60
CA GLU A 438 -1.95 3.60 14.13
C GLU A 438 -1.18 2.48 13.42
N GLN A 439 -0.21 1.84 14.07
CA GLN A 439 0.52 0.69 13.52
C GLN A 439 -0.35 -0.56 13.32
N ASN A 440 -1.53 -0.62 13.92
CA ASN A 440 -2.49 -1.72 13.79
C ASN A 440 -3.69 -1.37 12.89
N GLN A 441 -3.68 -0.22 12.21
CA GLN A 441 -4.70 0.04 11.20
C GLN A 441 -4.42 -0.84 9.98
N PRO A 442 -5.45 -1.46 9.39
CA PRO A 442 -5.27 -2.18 8.16
C PRO A 442 -4.68 -1.24 7.12
N VAL A 443 -3.60 -1.67 6.47
CA VAL A 443 -3.14 -1.01 5.26
C VAL A 443 -4.29 -1.17 4.28
N VAL A 444 -5.00 -0.08 4.04
CA VAL A 444 -6.09 -0.09 3.07
C VAL A 444 -5.42 -0.27 1.72
N SER A 445 -5.79 -1.33 1.04
CA SER A 445 -5.39 -1.57 -0.33
C SER A 445 -5.84 -0.38 -1.16
N GLU A 446 -4.93 0.20 -1.88
CA GLU A 446 -5.23 1.28 -2.78
C GLU A 446 -5.92 0.71 -4.01
N GLY A 447 -6.90 1.41 -4.55
CA GLY A 447 -7.97 0.93 -5.41
C GLY A 447 -7.63 0.13 -6.68
N PRO A 448 -8.64 -0.29 -7.44
CA PRO A 448 -8.51 -1.12 -8.64
C PRO A 448 -7.96 -0.35 -9.84
N PHE A 449 -7.48 0.85 -9.63
CA PHE A 449 -7.03 1.73 -10.70
C PHE A 449 -5.77 1.19 -11.34
N GLY A 450 -5.72 1.23 -12.66
CA GLY A 450 -4.57 0.84 -13.44
C GLY A 450 -3.37 1.77 -13.23
N LEU A 451 -2.22 1.37 -13.74
CA LEU A 451 -1.02 2.18 -13.70
C LEU A 451 -1.21 3.41 -14.59
N THR A 452 -1.22 4.58 -13.99
CA THR A 452 -1.23 5.86 -14.69
C THR A 452 -0.05 6.71 -14.22
N ASN A 453 0.50 7.51 -15.14
CA ASN A 453 1.55 8.46 -14.82
C ASN A 453 1.00 9.83 -14.42
N GLN A 454 -0.31 10.02 -14.54
CA GLN A 454 -0.96 11.30 -14.28
C GLN A 454 -1.09 11.55 -12.78
N ASN A 455 -0.94 12.80 -12.41
CA ASN A 455 -1.29 13.29 -11.09
C ASN A 455 -2.80 13.54 -11.02
N PHE A 456 -3.41 13.17 -9.91
CA PHE A 456 -4.84 13.36 -9.68
C PHE A 456 -5.12 13.82 -8.26
N ARG A 457 -6.23 14.52 -8.07
CA ARG A 457 -6.78 14.78 -6.76
C ARG A 457 -7.59 13.57 -6.32
N ARG A 458 -7.23 13.02 -5.17
CA ARG A 458 -7.85 11.85 -4.56
C ARG A 458 -8.65 12.25 -3.33
N LYS A 459 -9.93 11.96 -3.34
CA LYS A 459 -10.81 12.08 -2.17
C LYS A 459 -11.24 10.69 -1.77
N ARG A 460 -10.80 10.23 -0.59
CA ARG A 460 -11.08 8.86 -0.15
C ARG A 460 -11.60 8.81 1.27
N PHE A 461 -12.69 8.07 1.43
CA PHE A 461 -13.24 7.66 2.71
C PHE A 461 -13.08 6.16 2.90
N ASP A 462 -12.58 5.74 4.05
CA ASP A 462 -12.51 4.35 4.49
C ASP A 462 -13.14 4.21 5.87
N GLY A 463 -13.95 3.17 6.05
CA GLY A 463 -14.58 2.86 7.31
C GLY A 463 -14.55 1.37 7.60
N SER A 464 -14.24 0.97 8.84
CA SER A 464 -14.28 -0.43 9.24
C SER A 464 -14.75 -0.63 10.67
N ILE A 465 -15.39 -1.76 10.90
CA ILE A 465 -15.84 -2.23 12.21
C ILE A 465 -15.43 -3.70 12.33
N THR A 466 -14.59 -3.99 13.30
CA THR A 466 -14.21 -5.37 13.63
C THR A 466 -14.78 -5.74 14.99
N TYR A 467 -15.50 -6.84 15.05
CA TYR A 467 -16.00 -7.45 16.27
C TYR A 467 -15.30 -8.78 16.51
N ARG A 468 -14.85 -9.00 17.75
CA ARG A 468 -14.25 -10.27 18.15
C ARG A 468 -14.71 -10.66 19.53
N HIS A 469 -15.31 -11.84 19.64
CA HIS A 469 -15.74 -12.38 20.91
C HIS A 469 -15.63 -13.91 20.92
N GLY A 470 -14.82 -14.44 21.82
CA GLY A 470 -14.59 -15.88 21.93
C GLY A 470 -14.08 -16.50 20.61
N PRO A 471 -14.80 -17.48 20.03
CA PRO A 471 -14.40 -18.13 18.80
C PRO A 471 -14.83 -17.38 17.53
N THR A 472 -15.56 -16.27 17.64
CA THR A 472 -16.19 -15.56 16.51
C THR A 472 -15.50 -14.24 16.25
N GLY A 473 -15.17 -13.99 14.98
CA GLY A 473 -14.74 -12.71 14.45
C GLY A 473 -15.67 -12.25 13.33
N LEU A 474 -16.01 -10.98 13.29
CA LEU A 474 -16.74 -10.34 12.20
C LEU A 474 -16.05 -9.02 11.85
N SER A 475 -15.72 -8.83 10.59
CA SER A 475 -15.21 -7.56 10.06
C SER A 475 -16.13 -7.08 8.98
N VAL A 476 -16.49 -5.80 9.03
CA VAL A 476 -17.27 -5.11 8.00
C VAL A 476 -16.51 -3.85 7.65
N SER A 477 -16.33 -3.57 6.37
CA SER A 477 -15.73 -2.33 5.90
C SER A 477 -16.44 -1.80 4.67
N ALA A 478 -16.28 -0.49 4.45
CA ALA A 478 -16.78 0.22 3.28
C ALA A 478 -15.81 1.33 2.92
N PHE A 479 -15.76 1.68 1.65
CA PHE A 479 -14.94 2.78 1.16
C PHE A 479 -15.67 3.52 0.03
N ASN A 480 -15.23 4.74 -0.22
CA ASN A 480 -15.53 5.53 -1.40
C ASN A 480 -14.28 6.29 -1.80
N GLU A 481 -13.91 6.21 -3.06
CA GLU A 481 -12.78 6.94 -3.63
C GLU A 481 -13.23 7.66 -4.89
N ASN A 482 -12.91 8.93 -4.96
CA ASN A 482 -13.12 9.77 -6.13
C ASN A 482 -11.77 10.32 -6.57
N ARG A 483 -11.47 10.22 -7.87
CA ARG A 483 -10.27 10.74 -8.52
C ARG A 483 -10.67 11.79 -9.55
N GLU A 484 -10.09 12.95 -9.44
CA GLU A 484 -10.31 14.08 -10.33
C GLU A 484 -8.99 14.37 -11.07
N ASN A 485 -8.94 14.08 -12.37
CA ASN A 485 -7.84 14.46 -13.25
C ASN A 485 -8.13 15.85 -13.80
N GLN A 486 -7.19 16.78 -13.69
CA GLN A 486 -7.46 18.17 -14.12
C GLN A 486 -7.43 18.35 -15.64
N ASP A 487 -6.64 17.58 -16.37
CA ASP A 487 -6.53 17.65 -17.83
C ASP A 487 -7.52 16.79 -18.59
N ALA A 488 -8.05 15.76 -17.96
CA ALA A 488 -9.08 14.91 -18.53
C ALA A 488 -10.45 15.32 -17.97
N VAL A 489 -11.43 15.42 -18.85
CA VAL A 489 -12.84 15.57 -18.48
C VAL A 489 -13.35 14.35 -17.67
N SER A 490 -12.49 13.37 -17.41
CA SER A 490 -12.83 12.11 -16.75
C SER A 490 -12.68 12.20 -15.24
N GLN A 491 -13.77 11.96 -14.57
CA GLN A 491 -13.84 11.75 -13.13
C GLN A 491 -14.06 10.26 -12.86
N GLU A 492 -13.16 9.63 -12.12
CA GLU A 492 -13.30 8.23 -11.74
C GLU A 492 -13.87 8.14 -10.33
N ASN A 493 -14.85 7.27 -10.13
CA ASN A 493 -15.49 7.07 -8.83
C ASN A 493 -15.63 5.58 -8.54
N THR A 494 -15.03 5.14 -7.43
CA THR A 494 -15.10 3.75 -6.98
C THR A 494 -15.61 3.69 -5.55
N TYR A 495 -16.56 2.83 -5.29
CA TYR A 495 -17.06 2.61 -3.94
C TYR A 495 -17.44 1.15 -3.71
N GLY A 496 -17.34 0.71 -2.48
CA GLY A 496 -17.63 -0.68 -2.18
C GLY A 496 -17.77 -0.97 -0.70
N ALA A 497 -18.27 -2.17 -0.43
CA ALA A 497 -18.46 -2.67 0.92
C ALA A 497 -18.24 -4.18 0.98
N GLY A 498 -17.84 -4.68 2.15
CA GLY A 498 -17.72 -6.12 2.34
C GLY A 498 -17.72 -6.52 3.79
N ALA A 499 -17.91 -7.82 3.98
CA ALA A 499 -17.96 -8.43 5.28
C ALA A 499 -17.22 -9.78 5.28
N LEU A 500 -16.54 -10.06 6.38
CA LEU A 500 -15.88 -11.33 6.64
C LEU A 500 -16.26 -11.82 8.03
N TRP A 501 -16.81 -13.02 8.09
CA TRP A 501 -17.09 -13.74 9.33
C TRP A 501 -16.16 -14.93 9.47
N THR A 502 -15.51 -15.07 10.64
CA THR A 502 -14.65 -16.19 11.00
C THR A 502 -15.18 -16.88 12.22
N TRP A 503 -15.17 -18.20 12.24
CA TRP A 503 -15.64 -19.00 13.35
C TRP A 503 -14.73 -20.18 13.65
N ARG A 504 -14.08 -20.13 14.80
CA ARG A 504 -13.24 -21.20 15.32
C ARG A 504 -14.10 -22.19 16.11
N PHE A 505 -14.58 -23.23 15.48
CA PHE A 505 -15.43 -24.23 16.10
C PHE A 505 -14.65 -25.37 16.79
N ALA A 506 -13.34 -25.45 16.56
CA ALA A 506 -12.43 -26.35 17.28
C ALA A 506 -11.09 -25.67 17.57
N PRO A 507 -10.29 -26.16 18.53
CA PRO A 507 -9.03 -25.51 18.91
C PRO A 507 -8.04 -25.27 17.75
N ARG A 508 -8.12 -26.11 16.71
CA ARG A 508 -7.21 -26.07 15.56
C ARG A 508 -7.94 -25.96 14.22
N THR A 509 -9.24 -25.66 14.22
CA THR A 509 -10.05 -25.61 12.99
C THR A 509 -10.97 -24.40 13.03
N ALA A 510 -10.96 -23.63 11.96
CA ALA A 510 -11.85 -22.49 11.77
C ALA A 510 -12.45 -22.51 10.37
N SER A 511 -13.67 -22.00 10.26
CA SER A 511 -14.31 -21.67 9.00
C SER A 511 -14.36 -20.15 8.80
N PHE A 512 -14.50 -19.76 7.58
CA PHE A 512 -14.72 -18.36 7.21
C PHE A 512 -15.71 -18.28 6.04
N ILE A 513 -16.46 -17.18 6.05
CA ILE A 513 -17.32 -16.80 4.95
C ILE A 513 -17.20 -15.29 4.77
N GLY A 514 -17.02 -14.86 3.56
CA GLY A 514 -16.88 -13.45 3.25
C GLY A 514 -17.53 -13.11 1.92
N THR A 515 -17.94 -11.86 1.80
CA THR A 515 -18.44 -11.28 0.56
C THR A 515 -18.04 -9.84 0.46
N GLY A 516 -17.75 -9.38 -0.77
CA GLY A 516 -17.44 -8.00 -1.09
C GLY A 516 -18.11 -7.60 -2.39
N TRP A 517 -18.49 -6.36 -2.47
CA TRP A 517 -19.03 -5.69 -3.65
C TRP A 517 -18.34 -4.37 -3.89
N GLU A 518 -18.09 -4.05 -5.14
CA GLU A 518 -17.44 -2.83 -5.60
C GLU A 518 -18.07 -2.36 -6.90
N HIS A 519 -18.30 -1.08 -6.98
CA HIS A 519 -18.78 -0.40 -8.18
C HIS A 519 -17.73 0.59 -8.64
N ASP A 520 -17.32 0.45 -9.90
CA ASP A 520 -16.38 1.33 -10.57
C ASP A 520 -17.05 2.08 -11.70
N ASP A 521 -16.99 3.39 -11.65
CA ASP A 521 -17.37 4.31 -12.70
C ASP A 521 -16.10 5.01 -13.21
N LEU A 522 -15.63 4.60 -14.39
CA LEU A 522 -14.31 4.96 -14.92
C LEU A 522 -14.32 6.22 -15.81
N GLY A 523 -15.43 6.96 -15.81
CA GLY A 523 -15.55 8.23 -16.55
C GLY A 523 -15.54 8.09 -18.08
N GLU A 524 -15.82 9.18 -18.78
CA GLU A 524 -15.79 9.24 -20.25
C GLU A 524 -14.33 9.41 -20.71
N ASN A 525 -13.76 8.43 -21.40
CA ASN A 525 -12.58 8.62 -22.23
C ASN A 525 -13.02 9.20 -23.60
N GLN A 526 -12.18 9.99 -24.25
CA GLN A 526 -12.49 10.72 -25.51
C GLN A 526 -13.06 9.87 -26.66
N SER A 527 -13.11 8.56 -26.52
CA SER A 527 -13.54 7.62 -27.58
C SER A 527 -14.61 6.60 -27.18
N ASP A 528 -14.90 6.40 -25.88
CA ASP A 528 -15.80 5.35 -25.41
C ASP A 528 -16.83 5.86 -24.40
N GLU A 529 -18.01 5.23 -24.42
CA GLU A 529 -19.06 5.42 -23.43
C GLU A 529 -18.50 5.12 -22.01
N ASN A 530 -18.97 5.88 -21.03
CA ASN A 530 -18.66 5.70 -19.61
C ASN A 530 -18.70 4.22 -19.22
N GLN A 531 -17.56 3.64 -18.86
CA GLN A 531 -17.47 2.24 -18.47
C GLN A 531 -17.82 2.07 -16.99
N GLN A 532 -18.79 1.20 -16.72
CA GLN A 532 -19.24 0.85 -15.38
C GLN A 532 -19.06 -0.63 -15.13
N ASN A 533 -18.49 -0.97 -13.97
CA ASN A 533 -18.27 -2.35 -13.54
C ASN A 533 -18.80 -2.57 -12.14
N ASP A 534 -19.50 -3.68 -11.94
CA ASP A 534 -19.98 -4.16 -10.63
C ASP A 534 -19.30 -5.49 -10.30
N TYR A 535 -18.28 -5.44 -9.46
CA TYR A 535 -17.54 -6.62 -9.01
C TYR A 535 -18.19 -7.23 -7.77
N TRP A 536 -18.40 -8.53 -7.78
CA TRP A 536 -18.83 -9.32 -6.64
C TRP A 536 -17.86 -10.43 -6.36
N VAL A 537 -17.43 -10.54 -5.12
CA VAL A 537 -16.60 -11.64 -4.65
C VAL A 537 -17.26 -12.27 -3.44
N SER A 538 -17.39 -13.58 -3.44
CA SER A 538 -17.85 -14.34 -2.28
C SER A 538 -16.94 -15.53 -2.05
N VAL A 539 -16.58 -15.78 -0.81
CA VAL A 539 -15.69 -16.88 -0.44
C VAL A 539 -16.22 -17.61 0.78
N ILE A 540 -16.08 -18.92 0.77
CA ILE A 540 -16.28 -19.78 1.92
C ILE A 540 -15.09 -20.73 2.05
N GLY A 541 -14.65 -21.01 3.27
CA GLY A 541 -13.53 -21.93 3.43
C GLY A 541 -13.39 -22.48 4.83
N LEU A 542 -12.50 -23.45 4.91
CA LEU A 542 -12.12 -24.16 6.12
C LEU A 542 -10.59 -24.22 6.21
N ALA A 543 -10.05 -23.84 7.35
CA ALA A 543 -8.64 -23.95 7.65
C ALA A 543 -8.40 -24.81 8.89
N ARG A 544 -7.35 -25.62 8.84
CA ARG A 544 -6.94 -26.47 9.95
C ARG A 544 -5.43 -26.42 10.16
N VAL A 545 -5.03 -26.20 11.37
CA VAL A 545 -3.65 -26.34 11.85
C VAL A 545 -3.46 -27.78 12.34
N PHE A 546 -2.71 -28.60 11.61
CA PHE A 546 -2.46 -30.00 11.96
C PHE A 546 -1.38 -30.09 13.05
N THR A 547 -0.26 -29.35 12.82
CA THR A 547 0.84 -29.15 13.77
C THR A 547 1.18 -27.67 13.84
N PRO A 548 2.01 -27.19 14.78
CA PRO A 548 2.45 -25.79 14.81
C PRO A 548 3.09 -25.31 13.50
N ASP A 549 3.64 -26.24 12.73
CA ASP A 549 4.41 -25.95 11.52
C ASP A 549 3.74 -26.41 10.21
N PHE A 550 2.56 -27.05 10.31
CA PHE A 550 1.85 -27.58 9.15
C PHE A 550 0.34 -27.33 9.24
N GLY A 551 -0.24 -26.80 8.17
CA GLY A 551 -1.67 -26.52 8.08
C GLY A 551 -2.20 -26.72 6.68
N GLY A 552 -3.53 -26.84 6.57
CA GLY A 552 -4.24 -26.96 5.29
C GLY A 552 -5.47 -26.07 5.24
N LEU A 553 -5.82 -25.64 4.05
CA LEU A 553 -6.94 -24.78 3.74
C LEU A 553 -7.67 -25.33 2.52
N VAL A 554 -9.01 -25.29 2.57
CA VAL A 554 -9.89 -25.53 1.42
C VAL A 554 -10.81 -24.33 1.32
N SER A 555 -10.97 -23.76 0.13
CA SER A 555 -11.87 -22.64 -0.10
C SER A 555 -12.55 -22.72 -1.46
N TYR A 556 -13.77 -22.23 -1.51
CA TYR A 556 -14.51 -21.97 -2.75
C TYR A 556 -14.72 -20.46 -2.87
N ARG A 557 -14.47 -19.93 -4.06
CA ARG A 557 -14.65 -18.51 -4.41
C ARG A 557 -15.56 -18.39 -5.61
N LEU A 558 -16.54 -17.52 -5.53
CA LEU A 558 -17.28 -16.98 -6.66
C LEU A 558 -16.77 -15.55 -6.91
N TYR A 559 -16.38 -15.26 -8.13
CA TYR A 559 -15.99 -13.93 -8.58
C TYR A 559 -16.73 -13.59 -9.86
N GLN A 560 -17.36 -12.42 -9.91
CA GLN A 560 -18.09 -11.97 -11.09
C GLN A 560 -17.96 -10.48 -11.28
N ASN A 561 -17.98 -10.05 -12.52
CA ASN A 561 -18.13 -8.68 -12.96
C ASN A 561 -19.35 -8.55 -13.85
N ASN A 562 -20.26 -7.64 -13.49
CA ASN A 562 -21.33 -7.18 -14.36
C ASN A 562 -20.92 -5.82 -14.91
N SER A 563 -20.79 -5.70 -16.22
CA SER A 563 -20.30 -4.49 -16.88
C SER A 563 -21.31 -4.00 -17.93
N ASN A 564 -21.32 -2.70 -18.20
CA ASN A 564 -22.01 -2.18 -19.39
C ASN A 564 -21.24 -2.50 -20.69
N SER A 565 -19.98 -2.94 -20.60
CA SER A 565 -19.20 -3.52 -21.70
C SER A 565 -19.25 -5.04 -21.63
N THR A 566 -19.87 -5.69 -22.62
CA THR A 566 -20.02 -7.15 -22.67
C THR A 566 -18.68 -7.89 -22.70
N GLU A 567 -17.61 -7.25 -23.17
CA GLU A 567 -16.27 -7.83 -23.19
C GLU A 567 -15.64 -7.91 -21.80
N GLN A 568 -16.12 -7.12 -20.84
CA GLN A 568 -15.64 -7.10 -19.46
C GLN A 568 -16.49 -7.94 -18.51
N GLU A 569 -17.66 -8.39 -18.94
CA GLU A 569 -18.49 -9.28 -18.14
C GLU A 569 -17.83 -10.65 -17.98
N PHE A 570 -17.85 -11.16 -16.76
CA PHE A 570 -17.42 -12.53 -16.50
C PHE A 570 -17.98 -13.08 -15.19
N ARG A 571 -17.96 -14.41 -15.11
CA ARG A 571 -18.21 -15.15 -13.88
C ARG A 571 -17.19 -16.28 -13.75
N GLU A 572 -16.63 -16.43 -12.57
CA GLU A 572 -15.66 -17.47 -12.24
C GLU A 572 -16.03 -18.19 -10.95
N ASN A 573 -16.00 -19.52 -10.97
CA ASN A 573 -16.05 -20.36 -9.79
C ASN A 573 -14.69 -21.02 -9.60
N ARG A 574 -14.11 -20.86 -8.41
CA ARG A 574 -12.77 -21.34 -8.11
C ARG A 574 -12.78 -22.21 -6.86
N LEU A 575 -12.25 -23.42 -6.95
CA LEU A 575 -12.03 -24.31 -5.82
C LEU A 575 -10.53 -24.42 -5.55
N ASN A 576 -10.11 -24.10 -4.35
CA ASN A 576 -8.69 -24.11 -3.95
C ASN A 576 -8.49 -25.09 -2.78
N ILE A 577 -7.42 -25.88 -2.88
CA ILE A 577 -6.90 -26.73 -1.81
C ILE A 577 -5.42 -26.43 -1.65
N ARG A 578 -4.99 -26.06 -0.44
CA ARG A 578 -3.61 -25.66 -0.18
C ARG A 578 -3.10 -26.23 1.14
N PHE A 579 -1.86 -26.63 1.15
CA PHE A 579 -1.11 -27.03 2.33
C PHE A 579 0.11 -26.12 2.51
N ASN A 580 0.32 -25.67 3.72
CA ASN A 580 1.41 -24.76 4.08
C ASN A 580 2.27 -25.40 5.17
N MET A 581 3.58 -25.32 5.00
CA MET A 581 4.55 -25.86 5.93
C MET A 581 5.66 -24.84 6.17
N LYS A 582 6.07 -24.68 7.41
CA LYS A 582 7.25 -23.89 7.82
C LYS A 582 8.27 -24.79 8.51
N PHE A 583 9.53 -24.39 8.47
CA PHE A 583 10.67 -25.16 9.00
C PHE A 583 11.45 -24.37 10.03
#